data_bad07c1f6421a3b4ba5c0afb21bead4d
#
_entry.id   bad07c1f6421a3b4ba5c0afb21bead4d
#
_cell.length_a   1.000
_cell.length_b   1.000
_cell.length_c   1.000
_cell.angle_alpha   90.00
_cell.angle_beta   90.00
_cell.angle_gamma   90.00
#
_symmetry.space_group_name_H-M   'P 1'
#
loop_
_entity.id
_entity.type
_entity.pdbx_description
1 polymer ?
#
loop_
_entity_poly.entity_id
_entity_poly.type
_entity_poly.pdbx_seq_one_letter_code
_entity_poly.pdbx_strand_id
1 'polypeptide(L)'
;MTTLKTIFFGTPQLSVPYLELVRTMTDLQLAVTQADKPRGRGMEISPCPVKTRALELGIPILSTEKLKDDFDKIAATPFDLGIAVAYGKIFRPDFLALPKLGILNVHFSLLPKLRGAAPVQQALIQGYTKTGISVFWIRPGMDDGPLFLQKEIAIDPQDNAQTLFEKLIPLGLEGLKEVLTRLQNAEMVQTPQVGEPTTAPMLQKEEALLCPTDLTAEQLHNRVRGLACGPKPKIPFLHNGKLEWVQVLRTQLAVQPADAQPGTLLSIEHTNGILVKCKEGCVWLVQVQPAGKKPMSAVDFAHGRNLKLNERTFIKNAE
;
A
#
# COMPACT_ATOMS: atom_id res chain seq x y z
N MET A 1 34.29 9.83 8.19
CA MET A 1 33.08 9.40 7.46
C MET A 1 33.07 10.06 6.10
N THR A 2 32.91 9.30 5.03
CA THR A 2 32.85 9.86 3.67
C THR A 2 31.43 10.36 3.41
N THR A 3 31.27 11.62 3.04
CA THR A 3 29.94 12.15 2.67
C THR A 3 29.53 11.55 1.31
N LEU A 4 28.50 10.73 1.28
CA LEU A 4 27.96 10.14 0.05
C LEU A 4 27.18 11.18 -0.75
N LYS A 5 27.51 11.35 -2.03
CA LYS A 5 26.68 12.09 -2.98
C LYS A 5 25.51 11.21 -3.40
N THR A 6 24.27 11.70 -3.29
CA THR A 6 23.10 10.90 -3.55
C THR A 6 22.11 11.53 -4.51
N ILE A 7 21.33 10.68 -5.19
CA ILE A 7 20.09 11.06 -5.87
C ILE A 7 18.92 10.30 -5.22
N PHE A 8 17.86 11.01 -4.90
CA PHE A 8 16.65 10.43 -4.34
C PHE A 8 15.56 10.26 -5.41
N PHE A 9 14.96 9.08 -5.48
CA PHE A 9 13.85 8.75 -6.38
C PHE A 9 12.59 8.45 -5.56
N GLY A 10 11.56 9.29 -5.66
CA GLY A 10 10.32 9.10 -4.91
C GLY A 10 9.20 9.99 -5.41
N THR A 11 7.93 9.67 -5.10
CA THR A 11 6.78 10.44 -5.62
C THR A 11 5.71 10.69 -4.55
N PRO A 12 5.15 9.68 -3.86
CA PRO A 12 4.00 9.84 -2.97
C PRO A 12 4.39 10.43 -1.60
N GLN A 13 3.37 10.74 -0.81
CA GLN A 13 3.53 11.31 0.54
C GLN A 13 4.41 10.44 1.45
N LEU A 14 4.31 9.11 1.35
CA LEU A 14 5.12 8.20 2.16
C LEU A 14 6.63 8.32 1.90
N SER A 15 7.04 8.84 0.73
CA SER A 15 8.46 9.02 0.37
C SER A 15 9.05 10.32 0.94
N VAL A 16 8.22 11.26 1.40
CA VAL A 16 8.68 12.57 1.91
C VAL A 16 9.61 12.45 3.12
N PRO A 17 9.28 11.67 4.17
CA PRO A 17 10.19 11.51 5.32
C PRO A 17 11.55 10.91 4.94
N TYR A 18 11.58 10.06 3.91
CA TYR A 18 12.83 9.47 3.40
C TYR A 18 13.69 10.49 2.65
N LEU A 19 13.08 11.39 1.86
CA LEU A 19 13.78 12.52 1.24
C LEU A 19 14.47 13.37 2.31
N GLU A 20 13.76 13.69 3.38
CA GLU A 20 14.29 14.49 4.50
C GLU A 20 15.44 13.77 5.20
N LEU A 21 15.31 12.48 5.47
CA LEU A 21 16.37 11.67 6.06
C LEU A 21 17.61 11.65 5.17
N VAL A 22 17.46 11.38 3.87
CA VAL A 22 18.58 11.34 2.92
C VAL A 22 19.29 12.69 2.85
N ARG A 23 18.55 13.80 2.80
CA ARG A 23 19.12 15.15 2.83
C ARG A 23 19.94 15.41 4.09
N THR A 24 19.52 14.91 5.27
CA THR A 24 20.24 15.15 6.52
C THR A 24 21.49 14.29 6.68
N MET A 25 21.51 13.12 6.04
CA MET A 25 22.60 12.14 6.19
C MET A 25 23.60 12.15 5.06
N THR A 26 23.29 12.74 3.90
CA THR A 26 24.09 12.66 2.68
C THR A 26 24.18 14.02 1.99
N ASP A 27 25.05 14.14 1.02
CA ASP A 27 25.09 15.26 0.08
C ASP A 27 24.10 15.00 -1.07
N LEU A 28 22.83 15.34 -0.84
CA LEU A 28 21.73 15.10 -1.79
C LEU A 28 21.81 16.07 -2.97
N GLN A 29 22.19 15.57 -4.14
CA GLN A 29 22.40 16.35 -5.35
C GLN A 29 21.10 16.65 -6.11
N LEU A 30 20.17 15.70 -6.12
CA LEU A 30 18.95 15.77 -6.94
C LEU A 30 17.85 14.91 -6.34
N ALA A 31 16.60 15.41 -6.39
CA ALA A 31 15.42 14.60 -6.19
C ALA A 31 14.71 14.37 -7.53
N VAL A 32 14.40 13.11 -7.87
CA VAL A 32 13.71 12.72 -9.11
C VAL A 32 12.32 12.22 -8.78
N THR A 33 11.30 12.79 -9.44
CA THR A 33 9.90 12.43 -9.24
C THR A 33 9.23 12.03 -10.55
N GLN A 34 8.09 11.37 -10.47
CA GLN A 34 7.20 11.30 -11.64
C GLN A 34 6.68 12.70 -11.98
N ALA A 35 6.34 12.90 -13.26
CA ALA A 35 5.71 14.12 -13.74
C ALA A 35 4.42 14.43 -12.97
N ASP A 36 4.09 15.70 -12.89
CA ASP A 36 2.88 16.18 -12.27
C ASP A 36 1.65 15.59 -12.98
N LYS A 37 0.65 15.19 -12.22
CA LYS A 37 -0.58 14.58 -12.74
C LYS A 37 -1.80 15.29 -12.18
N PRO A 38 -2.92 15.25 -12.91
CA PRO A 38 -4.19 15.71 -12.38
C PRO A 38 -4.55 15.00 -11.08
N ARG A 39 -4.90 15.73 -10.03
CA ARG A 39 -5.23 15.21 -8.69
C ARG A 39 -6.44 15.93 -8.09
N GLY A 40 -7.09 15.25 -7.15
CA GLY A 40 -8.20 15.82 -6.37
C GLY A 40 -9.50 16.04 -7.14
N ARG A 41 -10.43 16.72 -6.47
CA ARG A 41 -11.70 17.14 -7.08
C ARG A 41 -11.42 18.32 -8.02
N GLY A 42 -11.69 18.16 -9.30
CA GLY A 42 -11.38 19.16 -10.34
C GLY A 42 -10.24 18.77 -11.28
N MET A 43 -9.49 17.70 -10.99
CA MET A 43 -8.43 17.19 -11.87
C MET A 43 -7.37 18.24 -12.24
N GLU A 44 -7.03 19.14 -11.31
CA GLU A 44 -5.97 20.13 -11.51
C GLU A 44 -4.59 19.48 -11.47
N ILE A 45 -3.70 19.89 -12.38
CA ILE A 45 -2.30 19.44 -12.38
C ILE A 45 -1.62 20.06 -11.16
N SER A 46 -1.18 19.21 -10.24
CA SER A 46 -0.49 19.65 -9.02
C SER A 46 0.81 18.87 -8.81
N PRO A 47 1.81 19.53 -8.20
CA PRO A 47 3.07 18.87 -7.88
C PRO A 47 2.84 17.68 -6.94
N CYS A 48 3.66 16.64 -7.10
CA CYS A 48 3.62 15.52 -6.19
C CYS A 48 4.21 15.90 -4.81
N PRO A 49 3.86 15.18 -3.72
CA PRO A 49 4.33 15.52 -2.37
C PRO A 49 5.85 15.64 -2.24
N VAL A 50 6.62 14.74 -2.86
CA VAL A 50 8.09 14.82 -2.85
C VAL A 50 8.58 16.08 -3.58
N LYS A 51 7.97 16.45 -4.72
CA LYS A 51 8.32 17.67 -5.44
C LYS A 51 8.04 18.92 -4.60
N THR A 52 6.85 19.00 -3.99
CA THR A 52 6.48 20.12 -3.12
C THR A 52 7.52 20.27 -2.02
N ARG A 53 7.84 19.15 -1.33
CA ARG A 53 8.78 19.19 -0.21
C ARG A 53 10.21 19.51 -0.65
N ALA A 54 10.67 18.98 -1.78
CA ALA A 54 11.99 19.28 -2.32
C ALA A 54 12.15 20.78 -2.63
N LEU A 55 11.14 21.42 -3.22
CA LEU A 55 11.12 22.86 -3.49
C LEU A 55 11.21 23.68 -2.19
N GLU A 56 10.42 23.35 -1.16
CA GLU A 56 10.47 23.99 0.15
C GLU A 56 11.85 23.91 0.81
N LEU A 57 12.56 22.79 0.59
CA LEU A 57 13.89 22.54 1.14
C LEU A 57 15.03 23.07 0.28
N GLY A 58 14.74 23.68 -0.88
CA GLY A 58 15.76 24.14 -1.83
C GLY A 58 16.57 23.01 -2.49
N ILE A 59 16.01 21.79 -2.58
CA ILE A 59 16.66 20.64 -3.22
C ILE A 59 16.43 20.72 -4.74
N PRO A 60 17.49 20.59 -5.59
CA PRO A 60 17.29 20.48 -7.02
C PRO A 60 16.34 19.34 -7.37
N ILE A 61 15.42 19.57 -8.32
CA ILE A 61 14.37 18.60 -8.64
C ILE A 61 14.24 18.37 -10.15
N LEU A 62 14.03 17.12 -10.52
CA LEU A 62 13.71 16.67 -11.86
C LEU A 62 12.38 15.90 -11.84
N SER A 63 11.37 16.42 -12.52
CA SER A 63 10.09 15.72 -12.72
C SER A 63 10.05 15.14 -14.13
N THR A 64 9.85 13.83 -14.25
CA THR A 64 9.92 13.14 -15.55
C THR A 64 8.78 12.14 -15.76
N GLU A 65 8.25 12.08 -16.97
CA GLU A 65 7.30 11.02 -17.35
C GLU A 65 8.01 9.70 -17.67
N LYS A 66 9.13 9.78 -18.34
CA LYS A 66 9.92 8.62 -18.75
C LYS A 66 11.37 8.86 -18.39
N LEU A 67 11.85 8.11 -17.43
CA LEU A 67 13.22 8.23 -16.91
C LEU A 67 14.29 8.26 -18.02
N LYS A 68 14.07 7.52 -19.11
CA LYS A 68 14.98 7.45 -20.26
C LYS A 68 15.17 8.79 -20.99
N ASP A 69 14.15 9.65 -20.98
CA ASP A 69 14.17 10.91 -21.73
C ASP A 69 15.04 11.97 -21.01
N ASP A 70 15.30 11.76 -19.71
CA ASP A 70 16.14 12.61 -18.87
C ASP A 70 17.45 11.93 -18.43
N PHE A 71 17.85 10.87 -19.13
CA PHE A 71 19.06 10.09 -18.80
C PHE A 71 20.31 10.98 -18.70
N ASP A 72 20.57 11.81 -19.70
CA ASP A 72 21.76 12.66 -19.76
C ASP A 72 21.83 13.65 -18.61
N LYS A 73 20.68 14.21 -18.16
CA LYS A 73 20.61 15.12 -17.02
C LYS A 73 20.98 14.42 -15.72
N ILE A 74 20.52 13.17 -15.55
CA ILE A 74 20.82 12.36 -14.36
C ILE A 74 22.27 11.91 -14.41
N ALA A 75 22.76 11.48 -15.57
CA ALA A 75 24.15 11.06 -15.76
C ALA A 75 25.16 12.20 -15.57
N ALA A 76 24.78 13.44 -15.91
CA ALA A 76 25.60 14.63 -15.68
C ALA A 76 25.67 15.05 -14.19
N THR A 77 24.76 14.54 -13.34
CA THR A 77 24.75 14.82 -11.90
C THR A 77 25.67 13.81 -11.20
N PRO A 78 26.79 14.24 -10.57
CA PRO A 78 27.69 13.30 -9.92
C PRO A 78 27.05 12.75 -8.65
N PHE A 79 26.91 11.41 -8.56
CA PHE A 79 26.41 10.73 -7.36
C PHE A 79 27.04 9.34 -7.19
N ASP A 80 27.17 8.95 -5.93
CA ASP A 80 27.75 7.67 -5.53
C ASP A 80 26.67 6.60 -5.32
N LEU A 81 25.47 7.03 -4.87
CA LEU A 81 24.38 6.15 -4.47
C LEU A 81 23.02 6.72 -4.88
N GLY A 82 22.19 5.90 -5.53
CA GLY A 82 20.77 6.18 -5.71
C GLY A 82 19.94 5.61 -4.55
N ILE A 83 18.88 6.31 -4.15
CA ILE A 83 17.93 5.86 -3.12
C ILE A 83 16.52 5.99 -3.66
N ALA A 84 15.82 4.87 -3.82
CA ALA A 84 14.46 4.81 -4.34
C ALA A 84 13.46 4.42 -3.25
N VAL A 85 12.36 5.18 -3.10
CA VAL A 85 11.27 4.85 -2.21
C VAL A 85 9.94 5.17 -2.89
N ALA A 86 9.17 4.14 -3.19
CA ALA A 86 7.88 4.25 -3.88
C ALA A 86 7.93 5.16 -5.14
N TYR A 87 8.97 5.03 -5.94
CA TYR A 87 9.15 5.81 -7.16
C TYR A 87 8.20 5.35 -8.28
N GLY A 88 7.93 4.04 -8.37
CA GLY A 88 6.96 3.46 -9.30
C GLY A 88 7.39 3.45 -10.77
N LYS A 89 8.69 3.48 -11.03
CA LYS A 89 9.28 3.30 -12.37
C LYS A 89 10.38 2.25 -12.31
N ILE A 90 10.55 1.53 -13.41
CA ILE A 90 11.60 0.53 -13.59
C ILE A 90 12.89 1.24 -13.99
N PHE A 91 14.00 0.88 -13.35
CA PHE A 91 15.33 1.32 -13.72
C PHE A 91 15.91 0.37 -14.77
N ARG A 92 16.33 0.92 -15.90
CA ARG A 92 17.03 0.19 -16.95
C ARG A 92 18.47 -0.10 -16.51
N PRO A 93 19.14 -1.10 -17.11
CA PRO A 93 20.54 -1.45 -16.77
C PRO A 93 21.51 -0.27 -16.87
N ASP A 94 21.33 0.62 -17.86
CA ASP A 94 22.14 1.81 -18.04
C ASP A 94 22.03 2.79 -16.84
N PHE A 95 20.82 2.97 -16.27
CA PHE A 95 20.63 3.75 -15.04
C PHE A 95 21.24 3.11 -13.80
N LEU A 96 21.13 1.79 -13.71
CA LEU A 96 21.70 1.05 -12.57
C LEU A 96 23.23 1.11 -12.55
N ALA A 97 23.86 1.36 -13.69
CA ALA A 97 25.31 1.48 -13.82
C ALA A 97 25.85 2.90 -13.56
N LEU A 98 24.99 3.93 -13.44
CA LEU A 98 25.44 5.32 -13.24
C LEU A 98 26.12 5.54 -11.87
N PRO A 99 25.51 5.16 -10.72
CA PRO A 99 26.13 5.37 -9.42
C PRO A 99 27.17 4.29 -9.11
N LYS A 100 28.29 4.70 -8.49
CA LYS A 100 29.39 3.78 -8.13
C LYS A 100 28.95 2.64 -7.23
N LEU A 101 28.06 2.91 -6.28
CA LEU A 101 27.58 1.94 -5.30
C LEU A 101 26.31 1.22 -5.76
N GLY A 102 25.58 1.77 -6.76
CA GLY A 102 24.29 1.24 -7.21
C GLY A 102 23.11 2.02 -6.65
N ILE A 103 21.91 1.43 -6.76
CA ILE A 103 20.66 2.04 -6.29
C ILE A 103 20.03 1.13 -5.24
N LEU A 104 19.73 1.68 -4.06
CA LEU A 104 18.97 1.02 -3.00
C LEU A 104 17.47 1.31 -3.15
N ASN A 105 16.63 0.36 -2.78
CA ASN A 105 15.21 0.56 -2.59
C ASN A 105 14.79 0.19 -1.16
N VAL A 106 13.86 0.97 -0.59
CA VAL A 106 13.15 0.60 0.63
C VAL A 106 11.81 0.00 0.22
N HIS A 107 11.68 -1.31 0.41
CA HIS A 107 10.49 -2.08 0.07
C HIS A 107 9.73 -2.48 1.32
N PHE A 108 8.40 -2.36 1.28
CA PHE A 108 7.54 -2.54 2.45
C PHE A 108 7.05 -4.00 2.58
N SER A 109 7.99 -4.94 2.49
CA SER A 109 7.78 -6.36 2.82
C SER A 109 9.08 -7.04 3.22
N LEU A 110 8.99 -8.28 3.70
CA LEU A 110 10.12 -9.17 3.92
C LEU A 110 10.42 -9.95 2.63
N LEU A 111 11.24 -9.39 1.74
CA LEU A 111 11.65 -10.07 0.50
C LEU A 111 12.30 -11.44 0.80
N PRO A 112 12.04 -12.47 -0.02
CA PRO A 112 11.43 -12.46 -1.35
C PRO A 112 9.90 -12.45 -1.37
N LYS A 113 9.23 -12.35 -0.23
CA LYS A 113 7.77 -12.29 -0.18
C LYS A 113 7.26 -10.94 -0.64
N LEU A 114 6.15 -10.94 -1.40
CA LEU A 114 5.41 -9.74 -1.80
C LEU A 114 6.24 -8.78 -2.67
N ARG A 115 6.99 -9.29 -3.65
CA ARG A 115 7.62 -8.48 -4.70
C ARG A 115 6.56 -7.74 -5.51
N GLY A 116 6.75 -6.45 -5.78
CA GLY A 116 5.86 -5.66 -6.63
C GLY A 116 5.30 -4.40 -6.00
N ALA A 117 4.20 -3.87 -6.56
CA ALA A 117 3.77 -2.50 -6.35
C ALA A 117 2.93 -2.26 -5.07
N ALA A 118 2.29 -3.30 -4.49
CA ALA A 118 1.34 -3.14 -3.39
C ALA A 118 1.61 -4.11 -2.21
N PRO A 119 2.86 -4.20 -1.69
CA PRO A 119 3.22 -5.21 -0.69
C PRO A 119 2.43 -5.08 0.63
N VAL A 120 2.18 -3.87 1.11
CA VAL A 120 1.45 -3.62 2.37
C VAL A 120 0.00 -4.07 2.27
N GLN A 121 -0.67 -3.70 1.19
CA GLN A 121 -2.04 -4.09 0.94
C GLN A 121 -2.18 -5.60 0.73
N GLN A 122 -1.28 -6.18 -0.05
CA GLN A 122 -1.28 -7.62 -0.34
C GLN A 122 -0.93 -8.46 0.90
N ALA A 123 -0.09 -7.96 1.81
CA ALA A 123 0.14 -8.63 3.10
C ALA A 123 -1.17 -8.83 3.87
N LEU A 124 -2.02 -7.81 3.93
CA LEU A 124 -3.33 -7.87 4.59
C LEU A 124 -4.32 -8.75 3.81
N ILE A 125 -4.42 -8.56 2.49
CA ILE A 125 -5.36 -9.32 1.64
C ILE A 125 -5.06 -10.82 1.67
N GLN A 126 -3.78 -11.19 1.68
CA GLN A 126 -3.33 -12.58 1.71
C GLN A 126 -3.28 -13.16 3.14
N GLY A 127 -3.64 -12.38 4.18
CA GLY A 127 -3.74 -12.87 5.56
C GLY A 127 -2.38 -13.10 6.23
N TYR A 128 -1.34 -12.39 5.85
CA TYR A 128 -0.05 -12.47 6.55
C TYR A 128 -0.21 -11.96 8.00
N THR A 129 0.43 -12.66 8.94
CA THR A 129 0.46 -12.28 10.36
C THR A 129 1.70 -11.45 10.71
N LYS A 130 2.66 -11.37 9.81
CA LYS A 130 3.88 -10.58 9.94
C LYS A 130 4.32 -10.03 8.59
N THR A 131 4.99 -8.89 8.63
CA THR A 131 5.58 -8.22 7.49
C THR A 131 6.81 -7.44 7.96
N GLY A 132 7.29 -6.48 7.16
CA GLY A 132 8.44 -5.67 7.55
C GLY A 132 8.88 -4.76 6.43
N ILE A 133 10.14 -4.37 6.49
CA ILE A 133 10.83 -3.64 5.44
C ILE A 133 12.07 -4.41 4.97
N SER A 134 12.39 -4.23 3.70
CA SER A 134 13.66 -4.68 3.13
C SER A 134 14.36 -3.49 2.47
N VAL A 135 15.59 -3.19 2.87
CA VAL A 135 16.48 -2.32 2.12
C VAL A 135 17.35 -3.22 1.24
N PHE A 136 17.25 -3.05 -0.06
CA PHE A 136 17.91 -3.95 -1.02
C PHE A 136 18.48 -3.20 -2.23
N TRP A 137 19.43 -3.81 -2.93
CA TRP A 137 20.04 -3.28 -4.14
C TRP A 137 19.15 -3.58 -5.35
N ILE A 138 18.75 -2.55 -6.09
CA ILE A 138 17.95 -2.75 -7.30
C ILE A 138 18.76 -3.47 -8.37
N ARG A 139 18.13 -4.46 -9.01
CA ARG A 139 18.60 -5.20 -10.16
C ARG A 139 17.55 -5.09 -11.29
N PRO A 140 17.84 -5.55 -12.52
CA PRO A 140 16.87 -5.47 -13.61
C PRO A 140 15.56 -6.23 -13.39
N GLY A 141 15.54 -7.25 -12.55
CA GLY A 141 14.32 -7.98 -12.17
C GLY A 141 13.44 -7.23 -11.18
N MET A 142 12.22 -7.73 -10.96
CA MET A 142 11.26 -7.11 -10.04
C MET A 142 11.62 -7.47 -8.59
N ASP A 143 12.12 -6.52 -7.83
CA ASP A 143 12.46 -6.62 -6.41
C ASP A 143 13.27 -7.88 -6.05
N ASP A 144 14.14 -8.35 -6.95
CA ASP A 144 14.91 -9.59 -6.83
C ASP A 144 16.38 -9.41 -6.44
N GLY A 145 16.80 -8.17 -6.27
CA GLY A 145 18.18 -7.84 -5.93
C GLY A 145 18.57 -8.24 -4.50
N PRO A 146 19.89 -8.27 -4.21
CA PRO A 146 20.38 -8.70 -2.89
C PRO A 146 19.99 -7.72 -1.78
N LEU A 147 19.73 -8.27 -0.61
CA LEU A 147 19.36 -7.54 0.59
C LEU A 147 20.57 -6.85 1.23
N PHE A 148 20.36 -5.66 1.72
CA PHE A 148 21.27 -5.02 2.68
C PHE A 148 20.80 -5.26 4.12
N LEU A 149 19.50 -5.07 4.38
CA LEU A 149 18.89 -5.15 5.70
C LEU A 149 17.42 -5.55 5.58
N GLN A 150 16.92 -6.26 6.59
CA GLN A 150 15.49 -6.48 6.81
C GLN A 150 15.12 -6.20 8.27
N LYS A 151 13.93 -5.65 8.49
CA LYS A 151 13.33 -5.48 9.82
C LYS A 151 11.89 -6.01 9.77
N GLU A 152 11.53 -6.85 10.73
CA GLU A 152 10.22 -7.51 10.81
C GLU A 152 9.33 -6.84 11.86
N ILE A 153 8.01 -6.81 11.60
CA ILE A 153 6.97 -6.50 12.59
C ILE A 153 5.79 -7.46 12.47
N ALA A 154 5.06 -7.65 13.57
CA ALA A 154 3.77 -8.34 13.54
C ALA A 154 2.69 -7.43 12.93
N ILE A 155 1.73 -8.05 12.24
CA ILE A 155 0.50 -7.40 11.76
C ILE A 155 -0.56 -7.63 12.83
N ASP A 156 -1.08 -6.56 13.42
CA ASP A 156 -2.17 -6.64 14.38
C ASP A 156 -3.48 -7.05 13.68
N PRO A 157 -4.32 -7.91 14.28
CA PRO A 157 -5.64 -8.24 13.72
C PRO A 157 -6.52 -7.02 13.40
N GLN A 158 -6.31 -5.89 14.05
CA GLN A 158 -7.01 -4.65 13.80
C GLN A 158 -6.33 -3.74 12.77
N ASP A 159 -5.12 -4.09 12.31
CA ASP A 159 -4.44 -3.29 11.30
C ASP A 159 -5.19 -3.29 9.98
N ASN A 160 -5.23 -2.14 9.36
CA ASN A 160 -5.57 -1.95 7.96
C ASN A 160 -4.37 -1.36 7.21
N ALA A 161 -4.48 -1.15 5.90
CA ALA A 161 -3.36 -0.68 5.10
C ALA A 161 -2.82 0.68 5.59
N GLN A 162 -3.67 1.57 6.08
CA GLN A 162 -3.26 2.87 6.60
C GLN A 162 -2.43 2.72 7.88
N THR A 163 -2.97 2.01 8.90
CA THR A 163 -2.27 1.82 10.18
C THR A 163 -0.98 1.01 10.01
N LEU A 164 -0.97 0.06 9.06
CA LEU A 164 0.24 -0.69 8.75
C LEU A 164 1.31 0.18 8.09
N PHE A 165 0.96 1.10 7.18
CA PHE A 165 1.89 2.11 6.68
C PHE A 165 2.44 3.01 7.79
N GLU A 166 1.59 3.44 8.74
CA GLU A 166 2.00 4.25 9.89
C GLU A 166 3.06 3.56 10.78
N LYS A 167 3.05 2.22 10.84
CA LYS A 167 4.05 1.40 11.52
C LYS A 167 5.31 1.15 10.68
N LEU A 168 5.12 0.91 9.38
CA LEU A 168 6.21 0.53 8.48
C LEU A 168 7.09 1.71 8.04
N ILE A 169 6.54 2.92 7.93
CA ILE A 169 7.31 4.11 7.54
C ILE A 169 8.41 4.41 8.56
N PRO A 170 8.16 4.52 9.87
CA PRO A 170 9.22 4.71 10.87
C PRO A 170 10.24 3.57 10.87
N LEU A 171 9.81 2.32 10.74
CA LEU A 171 10.69 1.17 10.65
C LEU A 171 11.62 1.24 9.43
N GLY A 172 11.09 1.68 8.28
CA GLY A 172 11.85 1.89 7.06
C GLY A 172 12.85 3.04 7.17
N LEU A 173 12.49 4.12 7.85
CA LEU A 173 13.41 5.23 8.14
C LEU A 173 14.57 4.78 9.03
N GLU A 174 14.28 4.01 10.07
CA GLU A 174 15.30 3.42 10.95
C GLU A 174 16.23 2.49 10.14
N GLY A 175 15.65 1.60 9.31
CA GLY A 175 16.41 0.71 8.45
C GLY A 175 17.31 1.46 7.45
N LEU A 176 16.78 2.47 6.77
CA LEU A 176 17.57 3.27 5.82
C LEU A 176 18.67 4.07 6.53
N LYS A 177 18.40 4.63 7.71
CA LYS A 177 19.40 5.32 8.53
C LYS A 177 20.56 4.39 8.88
N GLU A 178 20.27 3.18 9.32
CA GLU A 178 21.28 2.16 9.62
C GLU A 178 22.13 1.83 8.40
N VAL A 179 21.48 1.59 7.25
CA VAL A 179 22.17 1.28 5.99
C VAL A 179 23.08 2.42 5.54
N LEU A 180 22.61 3.66 5.56
CA LEU A 180 23.41 4.83 5.19
C LEU A 180 24.64 5.00 6.11
N THR A 181 24.47 4.80 7.42
CA THR A 181 25.57 4.86 8.39
C THR A 181 26.62 3.79 8.09
N ARG A 182 26.21 2.57 7.78
CA ARG A 182 27.12 1.46 7.43
C ARG A 182 27.86 1.74 6.13
N LEU A 183 27.18 2.26 5.10
CA LEU A 183 27.81 2.64 3.83
C LEU A 183 28.83 3.77 3.99
N GLN A 184 28.58 4.77 4.85
CA GLN A 184 29.53 5.83 5.18
C GLN A 184 30.79 5.30 5.88
N ASN A 185 30.70 4.16 6.54
CA ASN A 185 31.81 3.41 7.13
C ASN A 185 32.42 2.37 6.16
N ALA A 186 32.09 2.44 4.87
CA ALA A 186 32.53 1.51 3.83
C ALA A 186 32.09 0.05 4.03
N GLU A 187 31.03 -0.19 4.79
CA GLU A 187 30.44 -1.52 4.94
C GLU A 187 29.44 -1.78 3.81
N MET A 188 29.82 -2.65 2.87
CA MET A 188 28.96 -3.07 1.77
C MET A 188 28.36 -4.46 2.10
N VAL A 189 27.04 -4.55 2.13
CA VAL A 189 26.33 -5.82 2.35
C VAL A 189 25.47 -6.15 1.12
N GLN A 190 25.59 -7.39 0.65
CA GLN A 190 24.80 -7.94 -0.44
C GLN A 190 24.48 -9.40 -0.14
N THR A 191 23.38 -9.65 0.58
CA THR A 191 22.91 -10.99 0.92
C THR A 191 21.85 -11.43 -0.08
N PRO A 192 21.98 -12.56 -0.76
CA PRO A 192 20.95 -13.09 -1.64
C PRO A 192 19.61 -13.25 -0.91
N GLN A 193 18.51 -13.02 -1.60
CA GLN A 193 17.18 -13.35 -1.08
C GLN A 193 17.03 -14.87 -1.02
N VAL A 194 16.50 -15.40 0.08
CA VAL A 194 16.32 -16.85 0.32
C VAL A 194 14.85 -17.16 0.55
N GLY A 195 14.36 -18.25 -0.07
CA GLY A 195 12.98 -18.73 0.04
C GLY A 195 12.15 -18.47 -1.22
N GLU A 196 10.92 -19.00 -1.24
CA GLU A 196 9.99 -18.89 -2.35
C GLU A 196 9.44 -17.46 -2.49
N PRO A 197 9.61 -16.80 -3.64
CA PRO A 197 9.06 -15.47 -3.86
C PRO A 197 7.54 -15.51 -4.00
N THR A 198 6.87 -14.48 -3.49
CA THR A 198 5.46 -14.20 -3.79
C THR A 198 5.30 -12.82 -4.37
N THR A 199 4.18 -12.57 -5.06
CA THR A 199 3.95 -11.32 -5.77
C THR A 199 2.93 -10.43 -5.05
N ALA A 200 3.09 -9.13 -5.20
CA ALA A 200 2.20 -8.08 -4.73
C ALA A 200 1.85 -7.12 -5.88
N PRO A 201 1.00 -7.56 -6.84
CA PRO A 201 0.63 -6.74 -7.97
C PRO A 201 -0.13 -5.48 -7.53
N MET A 202 -0.15 -4.48 -8.41
CA MET A 202 -0.97 -3.29 -8.21
C MET A 202 -2.45 -3.69 -8.17
N LEU A 203 -3.18 -3.13 -7.18
CA LEU A 203 -4.60 -3.39 -6.99
C LEU A 203 -5.45 -2.78 -8.11
N GLN A 204 -6.35 -3.58 -8.66
CA GLN A 204 -7.30 -3.15 -9.68
C GLN A 204 -8.63 -2.72 -9.06
N LYS A 205 -9.40 -1.86 -9.75
CA LYS A 205 -10.68 -1.35 -9.24
C LYS A 205 -11.72 -2.45 -9.03
N GLU A 206 -11.66 -3.48 -9.86
CA GLU A 206 -12.54 -4.65 -9.84
C GLU A 206 -12.36 -5.50 -8.58
N GLU A 207 -11.14 -5.54 -8.03
CA GLU A 207 -10.83 -6.27 -6.79
C GLU A 207 -11.51 -5.66 -5.55
N ALA A 208 -12.01 -4.43 -5.66
CA ALA A 208 -12.76 -3.76 -4.61
C ALA A 208 -14.26 -4.09 -4.60
N LEU A 209 -14.75 -4.85 -5.56
CA LEU A 209 -16.15 -5.32 -5.62
C LEU A 209 -16.24 -6.66 -4.89
N LEU A 210 -16.54 -6.60 -3.59
CA LEU A 210 -16.54 -7.75 -2.69
C LEU A 210 -17.96 -8.30 -2.55
N CYS A 211 -18.14 -9.59 -2.86
CA CYS A 211 -19.45 -10.23 -2.68
C CYS A 211 -19.38 -11.28 -1.56
N PRO A 212 -20.22 -11.19 -0.52
CA PRO A 212 -20.30 -12.19 0.53
C PRO A 212 -20.61 -13.61 0.05
N THR A 213 -21.28 -13.76 -1.10
CA THR A 213 -21.57 -15.08 -1.69
C THR A 213 -20.33 -15.76 -2.28
N ASP A 214 -19.32 -14.98 -2.67
CA ASP A 214 -18.14 -15.46 -3.39
C ASP A 214 -16.93 -15.65 -2.46
N LEU A 215 -16.89 -14.89 -1.35
CA LEU A 215 -15.75 -14.79 -0.45
C LEU A 215 -16.05 -15.45 0.91
N THR A 216 -15.04 -16.06 1.52
CA THR A 216 -15.10 -16.40 2.94
C THR A 216 -15.12 -15.12 3.78
N ALA A 217 -15.56 -15.23 5.03
CA ALA A 217 -15.56 -14.10 5.98
C ALA A 217 -14.14 -13.51 6.16
N GLU A 218 -13.15 -14.38 6.27
CA GLU A 218 -11.74 -13.97 6.38
C GLU A 218 -11.25 -13.25 5.12
N GLN A 219 -11.53 -13.78 3.95
CA GLN A 219 -11.16 -13.14 2.68
C GLN A 219 -11.81 -11.76 2.52
N LEU A 220 -13.10 -11.63 2.88
CA LEU A 220 -13.78 -10.35 2.83
C LEU A 220 -13.19 -9.35 3.84
N HIS A 221 -12.99 -9.78 5.08
CA HIS A 221 -12.38 -8.96 6.13
C HIS A 221 -10.98 -8.48 5.74
N ASN A 222 -10.11 -9.38 5.28
CA ASN A 222 -8.76 -9.07 4.87
C ASN A 222 -8.71 -8.11 3.68
N ARG A 223 -9.61 -8.28 2.69
CA ARG A 223 -9.74 -7.34 1.57
C ARG A 223 -10.19 -5.96 2.01
N VAL A 224 -11.16 -5.85 2.93
CA VAL A 224 -11.58 -4.55 3.47
C VAL A 224 -10.40 -3.85 4.15
N ARG A 225 -9.62 -4.56 4.98
CA ARG A 225 -8.43 -4.01 5.63
C ARG A 225 -7.36 -3.58 4.64
N GLY A 226 -7.03 -4.45 3.68
CA GLY A 226 -5.99 -4.19 2.66
C GLY A 226 -6.35 -3.04 1.71
N LEU A 227 -7.64 -2.84 1.44
CA LEU A 227 -8.15 -1.82 0.54
C LEU A 227 -8.46 -0.47 1.24
N ALA A 228 -8.11 -0.30 2.51
CA ALA A 228 -8.41 0.93 3.26
C ALA A 228 -7.83 2.20 2.61
N CYS A 229 -6.68 2.09 1.94
CA CYS A 229 -6.05 3.20 1.18
C CYS A 229 -6.53 3.28 -0.29
N GLY A 230 -7.46 2.42 -0.70
CA GLY A 230 -8.00 2.30 -2.05
C GLY A 230 -7.42 1.13 -2.86
N PRO A 231 -8.13 0.70 -3.90
CA PRO A 231 -9.46 1.14 -4.32
C PRO A 231 -10.52 0.86 -3.26
N LYS A 232 -11.60 1.66 -3.23
CA LYS A 232 -12.61 1.62 -2.15
C LYS A 232 -13.42 0.32 -2.16
N PRO A 233 -13.36 -0.52 -1.10
CA PRO A 233 -14.09 -1.78 -1.04
C PRO A 233 -15.60 -1.55 -0.95
N LYS A 234 -16.37 -2.26 -1.75
CA LYS A 234 -17.83 -2.16 -1.82
C LYS A 234 -18.45 -3.55 -1.81
N ILE A 235 -19.58 -3.67 -1.14
CA ILE A 235 -20.42 -4.88 -1.20
C ILE A 235 -21.75 -4.57 -1.86
N PRO A 236 -22.32 -5.54 -2.61
CA PRO A 236 -23.65 -5.40 -3.18
C PRO A 236 -24.71 -5.60 -2.10
N PHE A 237 -25.86 -4.94 -2.25
CA PHE A 237 -27.06 -5.25 -1.50
C PHE A 237 -28.31 -4.96 -2.34
N LEU A 238 -29.34 -5.78 -2.15
CA LEU A 238 -30.66 -5.58 -2.75
C LEU A 238 -31.51 -4.67 -1.88
N HIS A 239 -32.07 -3.63 -2.50
CA HIS A 239 -32.99 -2.72 -1.83
C HIS A 239 -34.15 -2.40 -2.78
N ASN A 240 -35.38 -2.73 -2.38
CA ASN A 240 -36.59 -2.56 -3.20
C ASN A 240 -36.44 -3.18 -4.62
N GLY A 241 -35.88 -4.38 -4.70
CA GLY A 241 -35.64 -5.10 -5.95
C GLY A 241 -34.52 -4.54 -6.85
N LYS A 242 -33.79 -3.53 -6.36
CA LYS A 242 -32.65 -2.95 -7.10
C LYS A 242 -31.34 -3.31 -6.45
N LEU A 243 -30.34 -3.62 -7.29
CA LEU A 243 -28.95 -3.83 -6.84
C LEU A 243 -28.29 -2.47 -6.59
N GLU A 244 -27.84 -2.25 -5.36
CA GLU A 244 -27.06 -1.11 -4.93
C GLU A 244 -25.70 -1.56 -4.38
N TRP A 245 -24.75 -0.63 -4.24
CA TRP A 245 -23.43 -0.89 -3.68
C TRP A 245 -23.17 0.06 -2.51
N VAL A 246 -22.69 -0.49 -1.40
CA VAL A 246 -22.25 0.28 -0.25
C VAL A 246 -20.77 0.07 -0.02
N GLN A 247 -20.02 1.17 0.18
CA GLN A 247 -18.62 1.10 0.59
C GLN A 247 -18.53 0.59 2.02
N VAL A 248 -17.64 -0.38 2.26
CA VAL A 248 -17.36 -0.92 3.60
C VAL A 248 -16.04 -0.33 4.08
N LEU A 249 -16.07 0.29 5.26
CA LEU A 249 -14.91 0.94 5.85
C LEU A 249 -14.27 0.10 6.96
N ARG A 250 -15.10 -0.64 7.73
CA ARG A 250 -14.62 -1.48 8.81
C ARG A 250 -15.48 -2.73 8.96
N THR A 251 -14.81 -3.84 9.19
CA THR A 251 -15.40 -5.15 9.44
C THR A 251 -14.76 -5.80 10.67
N GLN A 252 -15.39 -6.83 11.20
CA GLN A 252 -14.85 -7.69 12.25
C GLN A 252 -15.25 -9.13 11.96
N LEU A 253 -14.36 -10.08 12.19
CA LEU A 253 -14.69 -11.50 12.08
C LEU A 253 -15.65 -11.93 13.19
N ALA A 254 -16.65 -12.72 12.83
CA ALA A 254 -17.55 -13.33 13.80
C ALA A 254 -17.10 -14.75 14.13
N VAL A 255 -17.15 -15.12 15.41
CA VAL A 255 -16.78 -16.45 15.89
C VAL A 255 -17.92 -17.47 15.69
N GLN A 256 -19.16 -17.00 15.56
CA GLN A 256 -20.34 -17.87 15.51
C GLN A 256 -20.55 -18.45 14.08
N PRO A 257 -20.64 -19.80 13.95
CA PRO A 257 -21.12 -20.41 12.72
C PRO A 257 -22.63 -20.16 12.59
N ALA A 258 -23.12 -19.90 11.40
CA ALA A 258 -24.54 -19.81 11.10
C ALA A 258 -24.90 -20.73 9.94
N ASP A 259 -25.95 -21.51 10.13
CA ASP A 259 -26.54 -22.31 9.06
C ASP A 259 -27.55 -21.44 8.28
N ALA A 260 -27.02 -20.71 7.31
CA ALA A 260 -27.80 -19.83 6.44
C ALA A 260 -27.13 -19.73 5.07
N GLN A 261 -27.89 -19.34 4.06
CA GLN A 261 -27.33 -19.12 2.72
C GLN A 261 -26.40 -17.88 2.71
N PRO A 262 -25.29 -17.93 1.95
CA PRO A 262 -24.42 -16.76 1.79
C PRO A 262 -25.16 -15.52 1.27
N GLY A 263 -24.85 -14.36 1.84
CA GLY A 263 -25.52 -13.09 1.56
C GLY A 263 -26.70 -12.78 2.49
N THR A 264 -27.03 -13.66 3.45
CA THR A 264 -28.11 -13.43 4.43
C THR A 264 -27.67 -12.47 5.52
N LEU A 265 -28.56 -11.52 5.87
CA LEU A 265 -28.43 -10.65 7.04
C LEU A 265 -28.91 -11.41 8.27
N LEU A 266 -28.01 -11.74 9.20
CA LEU A 266 -28.26 -12.63 10.34
C LEU A 266 -28.59 -11.88 11.63
N SER A 267 -27.96 -10.73 11.87
CA SER A 267 -28.14 -9.93 13.10
C SER A 267 -27.88 -8.46 12.86
N ILE A 268 -28.51 -7.63 13.67
CA ILE A 268 -28.29 -6.18 13.77
C ILE A 268 -28.05 -5.85 15.24
N GLU A 269 -26.83 -5.43 15.59
CA GLU A 269 -26.40 -5.17 16.96
C GLU A 269 -25.69 -3.83 17.06
N HIS A 270 -26.13 -2.97 17.99
CA HIS A 270 -25.54 -1.62 18.14
C HIS A 270 -24.04 -1.62 18.39
N THR A 271 -23.51 -2.63 19.09
CA THR A 271 -22.09 -2.73 19.43
C THR A 271 -21.24 -3.27 18.30
N ASN A 272 -21.75 -4.26 17.55
CA ASN A 272 -20.99 -5.03 16.57
C ASN A 272 -21.28 -4.63 15.11
N GLY A 273 -22.44 -4.04 14.84
CA GLY A 273 -22.89 -3.70 13.50
C GLY A 273 -23.92 -4.66 12.93
N ILE A 274 -23.82 -5.01 11.66
CA ILE A 274 -24.69 -6.00 10.99
C ILE A 274 -23.90 -7.27 10.66
N LEU A 275 -24.45 -8.43 11.00
CA LEU A 275 -23.84 -9.73 10.74
C LEU A 275 -24.31 -10.27 9.40
N VAL A 276 -23.37 -10.53 8.52
CA VAL A 276 -23.62 -11.05 7.18
C VAL A 276 -22.98 -12.41 7.01
N LYS A 277 -23.75 -13.39 6.51
CA LYS A 277 -23.24 -14.70 6.11
C LYS A 277 -22.41 -14.57 4.85
N CYS A 278 -21.17 -15.05 4.90
CA CYS A 278 -20.27 -15.19 3.76
C CYS A 278 -20.36 -16.62 3.17
N LYS A 279 -19.64 -16.89 2.08
CA LYS A 279 -19.50 -18.23 1.51
C LYS A 279 -19.14 -19.24 2.61
N GLU A 280 -18.19 -18.89 3.45
CA GLU A 280 -17.82 -19.62 4.67
C GLU A 280 -17.67 -18.59 5.81
N GLY A 281 -18.17 -18.93 7.00
CA GLY A 281 -18.15 -18.04 8.16
C GLY A 281 -19.09 -16.84 8.05
N CYS A 282 -18.94 -15.91 8.97
CA CYS A 282 -19.73 -14.70 9.06
C CYS A 282 -18.85 -13.49 9.35
N VAL A 283 -19.26 -12.32 8.87
CA VAL A 283 -18.54 -11.07 9.10
C VAL A 283 -19.47 -9.99 9.62
N TRP A 284 -19.03 -9.25 10.62
CA TRP A 284 -19.66 -8.02 11.06
C TRP A 284 -19.25 -6.88 10.14
N LEU A 285 -20.22 -6.22 9.50
CA LEU A 285 -20.02 -4.91 8.90
C LEU A 285 -20.25 -3.88 10.00
N VAL A 286 -19.19 -3.14 10.35
CA VAL A 286 -19.21 -2.20 11.49
C VAL A 286 -19.47 -0.78 11.02
N GLN A 287 -18.78 -0.37 9.95
CA GLN A 287 -18.89 0.97 9.40
C GLN A 287 -18.97 0.91 7.87
N VAL A 288 -19.90 1.69 7.33
CA VAL A 288 -20.16 1.76 5.88
C VAL A 288 -20.30 3.21 5.42
N GLN A 289 -20.22 3.39 4.11
CA GLN A 289 -20.47 4.68 3.49
C GLN A 289 -21.32 4.49 2.22
N PRO A 290 -22.61 4.84 2.26
CA PRO A 290 -23.46 4.86 1.07
C PRO A 290 -22.99 5.94 0.08
N ALA A 291 -23.28 5.76 -1.21
CA ALA A 291 -22.93 6.72 -2.24
C ALA A 291 -23.47 8.12 -1.92
N GLY A 292 -22.61 9.13 -1.99
CA GLY A 292 -22.97 10.53 -1.73
C GLY A 292 -23.25 10.88 -0.25
N LYS A 293 -23.04 9.95 0.69
CA LYS A 293 -23.25 10.16 2.13
C LYS A 293 -21.93 10.18 2.89
N LYS A 294 -21.98 10.64 4.15
CA LYS A 294 -20.86 10.50 5.10
C LYS A 294 -20.76 9.06 5.62
N PRO A 295 -19.60 8.64 6.14
CA PRO A 295 -19.50 7.40 6.91
C PRO A 295 -20.53 7.32 8.03
N MET A 296 -21.12 6.14 8.24
CA MET A 296 -22.10 5.87 9.29
C MET A 296 -21.95 4.46 9.84
N SER A 297 -22.59 4.17 10.97
CA SER A 297 -22.64 2.81 11.47
C SER A 297 -23.41 1.91 10.49
N ALA A 298 -23.03 0.64 10.41
CA ALA A 298 -23.78 -0.31 9.59
C ALA A 298 -25.20 -0.55 10.12
N VAL A 299 -25.43 -0.33 11.42
CA VAL A 299 -26.77 -0.38 12.05
C VAL A 299 -27.68 0.73 11.53
N ASP A 300 -27.19 1.98 11.52
CA ASP A 300 -27.96 3.11 10.99
C ASP A 300 -28.25 2.94 9.50
N PHE A 301 -27.30 2.40 8.76
CA PHE A 301 -27.48 2.03 7.36
C PHE A 301 -28.60 1.00 7.18
N ALA A 302 -28.59 -0.08 7.98
CA ALA A 302 -29.60 -1.13 7.91
C ALA A 302 -31.00 -0.60 8.24
N HIS A 303 -31.13 0.18 9.30
CA HIS A 303 -32.41 0.81 9.68
C HIS A 303 -32.90 1.79 8.62
N GLY A 304 -32.01 2.67 8.11
CA GLY A 304 -32.35 3.64 7.06
C GLY A 304 -32.74 3.01 5.72
N ARG A 305 -32.40 1.73 5.50
CA ARG A 305 -32.75 0.94 4.32
C ARG A 305 -33.82 -0.11 4.60
N ASN A 306 -34.37 -0.16 5.82
CA ASN A 306 -35.35 -1.15 6.25
C ASN A 306 -34.91 -2.59 5.93
N LEU A 307 -33.60 -2.89 6.10
CA LEU A 307 -33.08 -4.23 5.88
C LEU A 307 -33.66 -5.19 6.94
N LYS A 308 -34.07 -6.38 6.53
CA LYS A 308 -34.73 -7.34 7.41
C LYS A 308 -33.83 -8.52 7.71
N LEU A 309 -33.96 -9.01 8.95
CA LEU A 309 -33.27 -10.21 9.40
C LEU A 309 -33.72 -11.43 8.60
N ASN A 310 -32.78 -12.35 8.42
CA ASN A 310 -32.96 -13.63 7.68
C ASN A 310 -33.32 -13.45 6.20
N GLU A 311 -33.19 -12.23 5.66
CA GLU A 311 -33.31 -12.01 4.21
C GLU A 311 -31.94 -12.08 3.55
N ARG A 312 -31.92 -12.66 2.35
CA ARG A 312 -30.74 -12.77 1.50
C ARG A 312 -30.51 -11.48 0.72
N THR A 313 -29.94 -10.50 1.41
CA THR A 313 -29.83 -9.10 0.96
C THR A 313 -28.51 -8.79 0.27
N PHE A 314 -27.39 -9.40 0.70
CA PHE A 314 -26.04 -9.06 0.22
C PHE A 314 -25.59 -10.00 -0.91
N ILE A 315 -26.23 -9.86 -2.07
CA ILE A 315 -26.03 -10.70 -3.26
C ILE A 315 -25.87 -9.84 -4.52
N LYS A 316 -25.21 -10.38 -5.56
CA LYS A 316 -25.02 -9.67 -6.84
C LYS A 316 -26.25 -9.74 -7.77
N ASN A 317 -27.02 -10.82 -7.70
CA ASN A 317 -28.18 -11.04 -8.56
C ASN A 317 -29.38 -11.42 -7.68
N ALA A 318 -30.56 -10.88 -7.99
CA ALA A 318 -31.81 -11.43 -7.49
C ALA A 318 -32.02 -12.81 -8.16
N GLU A 319 -32.16 -13.84 -7.37
CA GLU A 319 -32.64 -15.15 -7.83
C GLU A 319 -34.14 -15.10 -8.09
#